data_9e61cd1d8840f5f10ce16dd1948de577
#
_entry.id   9e61cd1d8840f5f10ce16dd1948de577
#
_cell.length_a   1.000
_cell.length_b   1.000
_cell.length_c   1.000
_cell.angle_alpha   90.00
_cell.angle_beta   90.00
_cell.angle_gamma   90.00
#
_symmetry.space_group_name_H-M   'P 1'
#
loop_
_entity.id
_entity.type
_entity.pdbx_description
1 polymer ?
#
loop_
_entity_poly.entity_id
_entity_poly.type
_entity_poly.pdbx_seq_one_letter_code
_entity_poly.pdbx_strand_id
1 'polypeptide(L)'
;MPHRTFFWFIAPSMIAMILLIALPLVGVTYQSMFREHQKPLKEVQNCTVDFMTNTQKCVTSVSVDLEKLKEQKGIGEFVGLKLYGGYQLFAFEAIGKEWEKRKSLGQFISRVFNLPLYNALTFTLTYTFVTTPFVLLLGLVVAFAINNLTQSIRGPVIFASLLPMIITPLIGSLVLFWMIDGNGILGSAVQFVVGNPDLSLKASTPMVWAVILIYGIWHVTPFAMIVFYAGLQTVPSDQIEA
;
A
#
# COMPACT_ATOMS: atom_id res chain seq x y z
N MET A 1 39.41 3.16 -23.23
CA MET A 1 38.25 3.16 -24.12
C MET A 1 37.77 4.59 -24.26
N PRO A 2 37.47 5.08 -25.47
CA PRO A 2 37.01 6.46 -25.61
C PRO A 2 35.64 6.61 -24.94
N HIS A 3 35.54 7.52 -23.97
CA HIS A 3 34.35 7.84 -23.20
C HIS A 3 33.10 8.09 -24.09
N ARG A 4 33.30 8.51 -25.33
CA ARG A 4 32.23 8.74 -26.34
C ARG A 4 31.47 7.45 -26.67
N THR A 5 32.13 6.33 -26.85
CA THR A 5 31.49 5.04 -27.18
C THR A 5 30.67 4.52 -26.00
N PHE A 6 31.15 4.70 -24.77
CA PHE A 6 30.43 4.35 -23.56
C PHE A 6 29.15 5.18 -23.41
N PHE A 7 29.21 6.52 -23.65
CA PHE A 7 28.05 7.39 -23.61
C PHE A 7 26.98 6.99 -24.64
N TRP A 8 27.37 6.68 -25.86
CA TRP A 8 26.42 6.26 -26.89
C TRP A 8 25.75 4.94 -26.57
N PHE A 9 26.45 4.03 -25.89
CA PHE A 9 25.89 2.74 -25.51
C PHE A 9 24.89 2.85 -24.34
N ILE A 10 25.11 3.76 -23.42
CA ILE A 10 24.24 3.98 -22.25
C ILE A 10 23.14 5.01 -22.56
N ALA A 11 23.30 5.87 -23.56
CA ALA A 11 22.36 6.94 -23.87
C ALA A 11 20.90 6.46 -24.02
N PRO A 12 20.57 5.36 -24.71
CA PRO A 12 19.18 4.91 -24.83
C PRO A 12 18.55 4.57 -23.48
N SER A 13 19.28 3.87 -22.61
CA SER A 13 18.78 3.51 -21.28
C SER A 13 18.67 4.70 -20.34
N MET A 14 19.61 5.64 -20.40
CA MET A 14 19.52 6.89 -19.64
C MET A 14 18.36 7.77 -20.08
N ILE A 15 18.14 7.89 -21.39
CA ILE A 15 16.99 8.66 -21.93
C ILE A 15 15.68 8.01 -21.49
N ALA A 16 15.56 6.68 -21.59
CA ALA A 16 14.38 5.96 -21.12
C ALA A 16 14.15 6.18 -19.61
N MET A 17 15.19 6.13 -18.81
CA MET A 17 15.12 6.35 -17.36
C MET A 17 14.68 7.78 -17.01
N ILE A 18 15.21 8.79 -17.71
CA ILE A 18 14.82 10.19 -17.53
C ILE A 18 13.36 10.39 -17.93
N LEU A 19 12.94 9.88 -19.09
CA LEU A 19 11.58 10.06 -19.59
C LEU A 19 10.54 9.30 -18.73
N LEU A 20 10.85 8.06 -18.30
CA LEU A 20 9.87 7.21 -17.65
C LEU A 20 9.88 7.33 -16.11
N ILE A 21 10.98 7.77 -15.52
CA ILE A 21 11.11 7.87 -14.07
C ILE A 21 11.27 9.32 -13.63
N ALA A 22 12.28 10.04 -14.13
CA ALA A 22 12.58 11.39 -13.63
C ALA A 22 11.48 12.39 -14.01
N LEU A 23 10.98 12.37 -15.25
CA LEU A 23 9.96 13.30 -15.71
C LEU A 23 8.62 13.16 -14.97
N PRO A 24 8.06 11.93 -14.75
CA PRO A 24 6.89 11.76 -13.89
C PRO A 24 7.11 12.21 -12.45
N LEU A 25 8.28 11.95 -11.86
CA LEU A 25 8.60 12.42 -10.50
C LEU A 25 8.58 13.95 -10.40
N VAL A 26 9.20 14.63 -11.37
CA VAL A 26 9.14 16.11 -11.45
C VAL A 26 7.69 16.57 -11.65
N GLY A 27 6.92 15.89 -12.51
CA GLY A 27 5.51 16.17 -12.72
C GLY A 27 4.67 16.04 -11.43
N VAL A 28 4.85 14.97 -10.67
CA VAL A 28 4.14 14.74 -9.40
C VAL A 28 4.55 15.78 -8.36
N THR A 29 5.85 16.12 -8.24
CA THR A 29 6.31 17.15 -7.30
C THR A 29 5.76 18.54 -7.69
N TYR A 30 5.68 18.86 -8.96
CA TYR A 30 5.04 20.09 -9.43
C TYR A 30 3.54 20.11 -9.13
N GLN A 31 2.82 19.02 -9.43
CA GLN A 31 1.39 18.91 -9.14
C GLN A 31 1.09 18.97 -7.64
N SER A 32 1.99 18.44 -6.79
CA SER A 32 1.83 18.48 -5.33
C SER A 32 1.82 19.91 -4.73
N MET A 33 2.25 20.92 -5.50
CA MET A 33 2.20 22.32 -5.08
C MET A 33 0.86 22.99 -5.38
N PHE A 34 -0.07 22.27 -6.04
CA PHE A 34 -1.39 22.77 -6.37
C PHE A 34 -2.43 22.17 -5.45
N ARG A 35 -3.37 23.02 -5.00
CA ARG A 35 -4.57 22.55 -4.28
C ARG A 35 -5.66 22.27 -5.31
N GLU A 36 -6.25 21.09 -5.26
CA GLU A 36 -7.40 20.74 -6.07
C GLU A 36 -8.55 21.73 -5.78
N HIS A 37 -9.24 22.18 -6.83
CA HIS A 37 -10.41 23.04 -6.69
C HIS A 37 -11.49 22.31 -5.88
N GLN A 38 -12.10 23.00 -4.93
CA GLN A 38 -13.24 22.43 -4.19
C GLN A 38 -14.36 22.16 -5.21
N LYS A 39 -14.88 20.94 -5.18
CA LYS A 39 -16.01 20.57 -6.05
C LYS A 39 -17.21 21.46 -5.72
N PRO A 40 -17.71 22.26 -6.68
CA PRO A 40 -18.87 23.09 -6.42
C PRO A 40 -20.07 22.17 -6.15
N LEU A 41 -20.66 22.31 -4.98
CA LEU A 41 -21.82 21.53 -4.57
C LEU A 41 -23.09 22.33 -4.90
N LYS A 42 -24.06 21.66 -5.50
CA LYS A 42 -25.39 22.19 -5.76
C LYS A 42 -26.41 21.37 -5.01
N GLU A 43 -27.29 22.06 -4.28
CA GLU A 43 -28.44 21.41 -3.66
C GLU A 43 -29.48 21.13 -4.75
N VAL A 44 -29.78 19.86 -4.94
CA VAL A 44 -30.84 19.40 -5.85
C VAL A 44 -31.98 18.82 -5.03
N GLN A 45 -33.15 19.40 -5.17
CA GLN A 45 -34.34 18.85 -4.58
C GLN A 45 -34.91 17.77 -5.51
N ASN A 46 -34.81 16.53 -5.09
CA ASN A 46 -35.45 15.40 -5.74
C ASN A 46 -36.81 15.18 -5.11
N CYS A 47 -37.88 15.58 -5.83
CA CYS A 47 -39.25 15.36 -5.40
C CYS A 47 -39.78 14.07 -6.03
N THR A 48 -40.06 13.07 -5.21
CA THR A 48 -40.75 11.84 -5.62
C THR A 48 -42.19 11.90 -5.18
N VAL A 49 -43.11 11.62 -6.11
CA VAL A 49 -44.52 11.49 -5.81
C VAL A 49 -44.77 10.02 -5.46
N ASP A 50 -45.22 9.80 -4.25
CA ASP A 50 -45.65 8.48 -3.82
C ASP A 50 -47.04 8.18 -4.46
N PHE A 51 -47.08 7.22 -5.36
CA PHE A 51 -48.26 6.85 -6.13
C PHE A 51 -49.43 6.32 -5.26
N MET A 52 -49.16 5.84 -4.05
CA MET A 52 -50.17 5.29 -3.16
C MET A 52 -50.83 6.36 -2.29
N THR A 53 -50.09 7.39 -1.89
CA THR A 53 -50.57 8.41 -0.95
C THR A 53 -50.78 9.77 -1.59
N ASN A 54 -50.43 9.93 -2.86
CA ASN A 54 -50.46 11.19 -3.62
C ASN A 54 -49.75 12.36 -2.90
N THR A 55 -48.80 12.03 -2.02
CA THR A 55 -48.00 13.00 -1.28
C THR A 55 -46.65 13.17 -1.95
N GLN A 56 -46.27 14.43 -2.19
CA GLN A 56 -44.98 14.78 -2.74
C GLN A 56 -43.96 14.87 -1.60
N LYS A 57 -43.00 13.94 -1.57
CA LYS A 57 -41.83 14.00 -0.66
C LYS A 57 -40.62 14.55 -1.43
N CYS A 58 -40.17 15.74 -1.05
CA CYS A 58 -38.97 16.35 -1.56
C CYS A 58 -37.82 16.06 -0.60
N VAL A 59 -36.78 15.39 -1.10
CA VAL A 59 -35.53 15.16 -0.37
C VAL A 59 -34.45 16.03 -1.01
N THR A 60 -33.85 16.91 -0.22
CA THR A 60 -32.71 17.72 -0.66
C THR A 60 -31.47 16.85 -0.67
N SER A 61 -30.90 16.61 -1.85
CA SER A 61 -29.62 15.91 -2.03
C SER A 61 -28.57 16.89 -2.53
N VAL A 62 -27.35 16.73 -2.05
CA VAL A 62 -26.21 17.54 -2.50
C VAL A 62 -25.54 16.81 -3.65
N SER A 63 -25.50 17.42 -4.82
CA SER A 63 -24.83 16.90 -6.01
C SER A 63 -23.73 17.87 -6.48
N VAL A 64 -22.77 17.34 -7.23
CA VAL A 64 -21.69 18.16 -7.81
C VAL A 64 -22.26 18.96 -8.98
N ASP A 65 -22.01 20.28 -8.99
CA ASP A 65 -22.38 21.17 -10.11
C ASP A 65 -21.37 20.96 -11.25
N LEU A 66 -21.77 20.17 -12.25
CA LEU A 66 -20.94 19.81 -13.38
C LEU A 66 -20.66 21.00 -14.32
N GLU A 67 -21.52 22.03 -14.35
CA GLU A 67 -21.33 23.20 -15.17
C GLU A 67 -20.22 24.08 -14.60
N LYS A 68 -20.28 24.37 -13.30
CA LYS A 68 -19.23 25.09 -12.60
C LYS A 68 -17.90 24.34 -12.54
N LEU A 69 -17.98 22.98 -12.49
CA LEU A 69 -16.77 22.14 -12.55
C LEU A 69 -16.06 22.27 -13.90
N LYS A 70 -16.79 22.40 -15.01
CA LYS A 70 -16.21 22.61 -16.35
C LYS A 70 -15.61 24.00 -16.55
N GLU A 71 -16.06 24.99 -15.82
CA GLU A 71 -15.50 26.33 -15.83
C GLU A 71 -14.17 26.42 -15.08
N GLN A 72 -13.93 25.52 -14.13
CA GLN A 72 -12.67 25.43 -13.40
C GLN A 72 -11.59 24.80 -14.29
N LYS A 73 -10.86 25.66 -15.02
CA LYS A 73 -9.75 25.26 -15.89
C LYS A 73 -8.46 25.14 -15.09
N GLY A 74 -7.72 24.06 -15.30
CA GLY A 74 -6.36 23.87 -14.79
C GLY A 74 -6.22 22.82 -13.68
N ILE A 75 -4.98 22.63 -13.24
CA ILE A 75 -4.59 21.61 -12.26
C ILE A 75 -5.08 21.98 -10.84
N GLY A 76 -5.45 23.24 -10.62
CA GLY A 76 -5.83 23.78 -9.33
C GLY A 76 -5.19 25.13 -9.05
N GLU A 77 -5.35 25.62 -7.81
CA GLU A 77 -4.73 26.85 -7.32
C GLU A 77 -3.30 26.57 -6.85
N PHE A 78 -2.32 27.33 -7.35
CA PHE A 78 -0.94 27.20 -6.91
C PHE A 78 -0.77 27.73 -5.48
N VAL A 79 -0.52 26.87 -4.54
CA VAL A 79 -0.35 27.15 -3.11
C VAL A 79 1.11 27.01 -2.66
N GLY A 80 1.95 26.40 -3.50
CA GLY A 80 3.35 26.13 -3.20
C GLY A 80 3.52 25.21 -1.99
N LEU A 81 4.53 25.47 -1.17
CA LEU A 81 4.87 24.62 -0.02
C LEU A 81 3.91 24.73 1.17
N LYS A 82 2.94 25.65 1.14
CA LYS A 82 1.96 25.79 2.25
C LYS A 82 1.10 24.54 2.47
N LEU A 83 0.87 23.76 1.40
CA LEU A 83 0.18 22.47 1.48
C LEU A 83 0.88 21.48 2.41
N TYR A 84 2.19 21.49 2.45
CA TYR A 84 2.98 20.56 3.26
C TYR A 84 2.89 20.86 4.77
N GLY A 85 2.68 22.12 5.16
CA GLY A 85 2.44 22.52 6.55
C GLY A 85 0.99 22.33 7.01
N GLY A 86 0.05 22.10 6.07
CA GLY A 86 -1.37 21.99 6.35
C GLY A 86 -1.77 20.70 7.08
N TYR A 87 -3.03 20.66 7.54
CA TYR A 87 -3.58 19.56 8.33
C TYR A 87 -3.51 18.18 7.65
N GLN A 88 -3.54 18.16 6.32
CA GLN A 88 -3.58 16.91 5.55
C GLN A 88 -2.20 16.24 5.39
N LEU A 89 -1.12 17.01 5.44
CA LEU A 89 0.24 16.50 5.31
C LEU A 89 0.94 16.46 6.68
N PHE A 90 1.87 17.37 6.92
CA PHE A 90 2.65 17.33 8.18
C PHE A 90 1.85 17.79 9.40
N ALA A 91 0.71 18.46 9.19
CA ALA A 91 -0.22 18.88 10.23
C ALA A 91 0.43 19.71 11.38
N PHE A 92 1.44 20.52 11.06
CA PHE A 92 2.17 21.31 12.05
C PHE A 92 1.25 22.24 12.85
N GLU A 93 0.24 22.83 12.20
CA GLU A 93 -0.75 23.66 12.88
C GLU A 93 -1.64 22.86 13.85
N ALA A 94 -2.00 21.62 13.45
CA ALA A 94 -2.79 20.73 14.29
C ALA A 94 -1.99 20.28 15.52
N ILE A 95 -0.70 19.96 15.32
CA ILE A 95 0.22 19.63 16.42
C ILE A 95 0.34 20.81 17.39
N GLY A 96 0.50 22.04 16.88
CA GLY A 96 0.55 23.24 17.73
C GLY A 96 -0.72 23.42 18.56
N LYS A 97 -1.90 23.26 17.96
CA LYS A 97 -3.19 23.34 18.69
C LYS A 97 -3.35 22.23 19.72
N GLU A 98 -2.90 21.02 19.44
CA GLU A 98 -2.95 19.91 20.41
C GLU A 98 -1.90 20.08 21.51
N TRP A 99 -0.78 20.76 21.23
CA TRP A 99 0.21 21.12 22.23
C TRP A 99 -0.33 22.13 23.26
N GLU A 100 -1.07 23.14 22.80
CA GLU A 100 -1.72 24.11 23.68
C GLU A 100 -2.81 23.47 24.55
N LYS A 101 -3.55 22.50 24.03
CA LYS A 101 -4.65 21.80 24.72
C LYS A 101 -4.18 20.64 25.60
N ARG A 102 -2.87 20.40 25.71
CA ARG A 102 -2.35 19.24 26.45
C ARG A 102 -2.68 19.32 27.94
N LYS A 103 -3.25 18.24 28.47
CA LYS A 103 -3.36 18.00 29.91
C LYS A 103 -2.26 17.05 30.43
N SER A 104 -1.78 16.14 29.53
CA SER A 104 -0.72 15.16 29.79
C SER A 104 0.06 14.87 28.51
N LEU A 105 1.36 14.55 28.66
CA LEU A 105 2.20 14.15 27.50
C LEU A 105 1.68 12.89 26.80
N GLY A 106 1.15 11.91 27.53
CA GLY A 106 0.59 10.70 26.97
C GLY A 106 -0.64 10.97 26.08
N GLN A 107 -1.52 11.89 26.51
CA GLN A 107 -2.68 12.30 25.71
C GLN A 107 -2.27 13.07 24.44
N PHE A 108 -1.26 13.92 24.55
CA PHE A 108 -0.71 14.63 23.40
C PHE A 108 -0.16 13.67 22.35
N ILE A 109 0.70 12.72 22.76
CA ILE A 109 1.27 11.70 21.87
C ILE A 109 0.18 10.90 21.19
N SER A 110 -0.80 10.39 21.95
CA SER A 110 -1.93 9.64 21.38
C SER A 110 -2.72 10.42 20.32
N ARG A 111 -2.94 11.72 20.54
CA ARG A 111 -3.65 12.58 19.58
C ARG A 111 -2.84 12.87 18.34
N VAL A 112 -1.53 13.08 18.46
CA VAL A 112 -0.63 13.26 17.33
C VAL A 112 -0.62 12.01 16.45
N PHE A 113 -0.53 10.81 17.05
CA PHE A 113 -0.57 9.54 16.30
C PHE A 113 -1.93 9.26 15.61
N ASN A 114 -3.00 9.91 16.04
CA ASN A 114 -4.30 9.84 15.37
C ASN A 114 -4.44 10.79 14.17
N LEU A 115 -3.48 11.70 13.95
CA LEU A 115 -3.48 12.52 12.74
C LEU A 115 -3.21 11.64 11.49
N PRO A 116 -3.82 11.94 10.33
CA PRO A 116 -3.80 11.05 9.17
C PRO A 116 -2.39 10.61 8.73
N LEU A 117 -1.44 11.54 8.66
CA LEU A 117 -0.06 11.23 8.29
C LEU A 117 0.62 10.31 9.30
N TYR A 118 0.52 10.66 10.61
CA TYR A 118 1.21 9.91 11.67
C TYR A 118 0.60 8.53 11.86
N ASN A 119 -0.72 8.40 11.68
CA ASN A 119 -1.37 7.10 11.66
C ASN A 119 -0.89 6.23 10.50
N ALA A 120 -0.83 6.79 9.28
CA ALA A 120 -0.29 6.09 8.12
C ALA A 120 1.20 5.73 8.29
N LEU A 121 2.00 6.64 8.88
CA LEU A 121 3.41 6.39 9.17
C LEU A 121 3.57 5.26 10.18
N THR A 122 2.80 5.26 11.27
CA THR A 122 2.79 4.20 12.27
C THR A 122 2.43 2.86 11.66
N PHE A 123 1.40 2.84 10.81
CA PHE A 123 1.03 1.64 10.06
C PHE A 123 2.20 1.12 9.23
N THR A 124 2.81 1.98 8.42
CA THR A 124 3.90 1.61 7.51
C THR A 124 5.12 1.11 8.27
N LEU A 125 5.52 1.83 9.34
CA LEU A 125 6.67 1.41 10.16
C LEU A 125 6.40 0.07 10.85
N THR A 126 5.25 -0.09 11.50
CA THR A 126 4.89 -1.34 12.16
C THR A 126 4.86 -2.50 11.16
N TYR A 127 4.22 -2.30 10.01
CA TYR A 127 4.20 -3.29 8.94
C TYR A 127 5.61 -3.69 8.50
N THR A 128 6.47 -2.72 8.21
CA THR A 128 7.84 -2.96 7.73
C THR A 128 8.69 -3.64 8.80
N PHE A 129 8.67 -3.16 10.03
CA PHE A 129 9.47 -3.75 11.12
C PHE A 129 9.02 -5.16 11.51
N VAL A 130 7.75 -5.48 11.32
CA VAL A 130 7.26 -6.83 11.57
C VAL A 130 7.54 -7.75 10.37
N THR A 131 7.19 -7.34 9.15
CA THR A 131 7.31 -8.22 7.97
C THR A 131 8.76 -8.50 7.59
N THR A 132 9.66 -7.50 7.64
CA THR A 132 11.04 -7.64 7.15
C THR A 132 11.81 -8.77 7.84
N PRO A 133 11.84 -8.90 9.18
CA PRO A 133 12.55 -9.99 9.83
C PRO A 133 12.02 -11.36 9.41
N PHE A 134 10.69 -11.54 9.33
CA PHE A 134 10.11 -12.80 8.92
C PHE A 134 10.40 -13.13 7.46
N VAL A 135 10.35 -12.15 6.56
CA VAL A 135 10.72 -12.32 5.15
C VAL A 135 12.17 -12.75 4.99
N LEU A 136 13.09 -12.10 5.72
CA LEU A 136 14.50 -12.46 5.67
C LEU A 136 14.77 -13.85 6.24
N LEU A 137 14.19 -14.17 7.39
CA LEU A 137 14.34 -15.49 8.01
C LEU A 137 13.77 -16.60 7.12
N LEU A 138 12.53 -16.47 6.65
CA LEU A 138 11.90 -17.46 5.78
C LEU A 138 12.63 -17.56 4.43
N GLY A 139 13.02 -16.44 3.84
CA GLY A 139 13.79 -16.42 2.60
C GLY A 139 15.11 -17.17 2.74
N LEU A 140 15.83 -16.95 3.85
CA LEU A 140 17.08 -17.65 4.16
C LEU A 140 16.84 -19.15 4.36
N VAL A 141 15.85 -19.53 5.17
CA VAL A 141 15.51 -20.94 5.41
C VAL A 141 15.17 -21.67 4.10
N VAL A 142 14.32 -21.06 3.26
CA VAL A 142 13.95 -21.65 1.97
C VAL A 142 15.16 -21.74 1.03
N ALA A 143 16.04 -20.71 1.00
CA ALA A 143 17.26 -20.72 0.20
C ALA A 143 18.21 -21.87 0.62
N PHE A 144 18.42 -22.07 1.93
CA PHE A 144 19.20 -23.21 2.44
C PHE A 144 18.56 -24.54 2.09
N ALA A 145 17.24 -24.67 2.25
CA ALA A 145 16.53 -25.88 1.88
C ALA A 145 16.73 -26.23 0.40
N ILE A 146 16.59 -25.25 -0.48
CA ILE A 146 16.78 -25.40 -1.93
C ILE A 146 18.24 -25.77 -2.25
N ASN A 147 19.20 -25.17 -1.57
CA ASN A 147 20.61 -25.43 -1.82
C ASN A 147 20.99 -26.91 -1.52
N ASN A 148 20.33 -27.51 -0.57
CA ASN A 148 20.54 -28.93 -0.18
C ASN A 148 19.73 -29.94 -1.01
N LEU A 149 18.87 -29.47 -1.94
CA LEU A 149 18.10 -30.36 -2.79
C LEU A 149 18.93 -30.97 -3.92
N THR A 150 18.53 -32.14 -4.33
CA THR A 150 19.08 -32.81 -5.52
C THR A 150 18.80 -31.98 -6.77
N GLN A 151 19.73 -31.98 -7.72
CA GLN A 151 19.67 -31.14 -8.92
C GLN A 151 18.39 -31.32 -9.75
N SER A 152 17.82 -32.52 -9.77
CA SER A 152 16.61 -32.83 -10.54
C SER A 152 15.35 -32.12 -10.04
N ILE A 153 15.21 -31.91 -8.70
CA ILE A 153 14.00 -31.31 -8.11
C ILE A 153 14.20 -29.83 -7.74
N ARG A 154 15.44 -29.35 -7.75
CA ARG A 154 15.77 -27.96 -7.39
C ARG A 154 15.06 -26.94 -8.27
N GLY A 155 15.05 -27.13 -9.60
CA GLY A 155 14.39 -26.24 -10.56
C GLY A 155 12.88 -26.10 -10.32
N PRO A 156 12.12 -27.18 -10.29
CA PRO A 156 10.69 -27.15 -9.96
C PRO A 156 10.37 -26.50 -8.62
N VAL A 157 11.18 -26.74 -7.58
CA VAL A 157 10.98 -26.13 -6.24
C VAL A 157 11.23 -24.61 -6.28
N ILE A 158 12.29 -24.15 -6.97
CA ILE A 158 12.53 -22.71 -7.17
C ILE A 158 11.32 -22.08 -7.87
N PHE A 159 10.85 -22.68 -8.97
CA PHE A 159 9.69 -22.17 -9.70
C PHE A 159 8.45 -22.07 -8.82
N ALA A 160 8.12 -23.13 -8.08
CA ALA A 160 6.99 -23.13 -7.16
C ALA A 160 7.13 -22.06 -6.05
N SER A 161 8.34 -21.87 -5.53
CA SER A 161 8.62 -20.85 -4.52
C SER A 161 8.48 -19.42 -5.05
N LEU A 162 8.58 -19.20 -6.37
CA LEU A 162 8.44 -17.89 -7.02
C LEU A 162 6.99 -17.53 -7.36
N LEU A 163 6.06 -18.48 -7.33
CA LEU A 163 4.65 -18.24 -7.68
C LEU A 163 4.01 -17.06 -6.94
N PRO A 164 4.24 -16.88 -5.61
CA PRO A 164 3.66 -15.74 -4.90
C PRO A 164 4.05 -14.38 -5.48
N MET A 165 5.30 -14.25 -5.95
CA MET A 165 5.81 -12.99 -6.49
C MET A 165 5.32 -12.71 -7.92
N ILE A 166 4.95 -13.75 -8.68
CA ILE A 166 4.42 -13.62 -10.05
C ILE A 166 3.01 -13.02 -10.02
N ILE A 167 2.24 -13.29 -8.95
CA ILE A 167 0.90 -12.75 -8.79
C ILE A 167 0.99 -11.25 -8.53
N THR A 168 0.37 -10.44 -9.40
CA THR A 168 0.37 -8.99 -9.18
C THR A 168 -0.32 -8.62 -7.87
N PRO A 169 0.17 -7.64 -7.09
CA PRO A 169 -0.41 -7.28 -5.79
C PRO A 169 -1.91 -6.92 -5.88
N LEU A 170 -2.35 -6.32 -6.98
CA LEU A 170 -3.76 -5.98 -7.20
C LEU A 170 -4.64 -7.23 -7.27
N ILE A 171 -4.25 -8.21 -8.09
CA ILE A 171 -5.00 -9.47 -8.23
C ILE A 171 -4.94 -10.27 -6.93
N GLY A 172 -3.75 -10.36 -6.34
CA GLY A 172 -3.56 -11.08 -5.08
C GLY A 172 -4.40 -10.51 -3.93
N SER A 173 -4.46 -9.19 -3.80
CA SER A 173 -5.29 -8.55 -2.78
C SER A 173 -6.78 -8.74 -3.01
N LEU A 174 -7.24 -8.72 -4.27
CA LEU A 174 -8.64 -8.97 -4.62
C LEU A 174 -9.03 -10.43 -4.31
N VAL A 175 -8.21 -11.39 -4.70
CA VAL A 175 -8.43 -12.81 -4.39
C VAL A 175 -8.45 -13.02 -2.88
N LEU A 176 -7.48 -12.46 -2.15
CA LEU A 176 -7.41 -12.55 -0.70
C LEU A 176 -8.67 -11.97 -0.05
N PHE A 177 -9.14 -10.80 -0.53
CA PHE A 177 -10.35 -10.15 -0.01
C PHE A 177 -11.58 -11.08 -0.06
N TRP A 178 -11.74 -11.83 -1.17
CA TRP A 178 -12.82 -12.83 -1.30
C TRP A 178 -12.56 -14.09 -0.47
N MET A 179 -11.31 -14.53 -0.39
CA MET A 179 -10.97 -15.74 0.36
C MET A 179 -11.18 -15.60 1.87
N ILE A 180 -10.93 -14.42 2.44
CA ILE A 180 -11.11 -14.14 3.89
C ILE A 180 -12.54 -13.80 4.29
N ASP A 181 -13.45 -13.73 3.32
CA ASP A 181 -14.88 -13.54 3.63
C ASP A 181 -15.44 -14.72 4.41
N GLY A 182 -16.52 -14.49 5.21
CA GLY A 182 -17.12 -15.55 6.02
C GLY A 182 -17.54 -16.77 5.19
N ASN A 183 -17.96 -16.55 3.94
CA ASN A 183 -18.30 -17.61 2.98
C ASN A 183 -17.12 -18.00 2.07
N GLY A 184 -15.95 -17.40 2.25
CA GLY A 184 -14.74 -17.72 1.51
C GLY A 184 -13.99 -18.93 2.06
N ILE A 185 -13.05 -19.46 1.27
CA ILE A 185 -12.32 -20.69 1.63
C ILE A 185 -11.53 -20.50 2.94
N LEU A 186 -10.79 -19.40 3.10
CA LEU A 186 -10.03 -19.13 4.31
C LEU A 186 -10.93 -18.75 5.48
N GLY A 187 -11.97 -17.95 5.23
CA GLY A 187 -12.94 -17.57 6.26
C GLY A 187 -13.63 -18.79 6.85
N SER A 188 -14.19 -19.67 6.03
CA SER A 188 -14.85 -20.89 6.48
C SER A 188 -13.89 -21.90 7.14
N ALA A 189 -12.66 -22.01 6.64
CA ALA A 189 -11.64 -22.87 7.26
C ALA A 189 -11.29 -22.39 8.68
N VAL A 190 -11.11 -21.08 8.88
CA VAL A 190 -10.84 -20.51 10.21
C VAL A 190 -12.04 -20.68 11.15
N GLN A 191 -13.27 -20.44 10.66
CA GLN A 191 -14.50 -20.70 11.41
C GLN A 191 -14.59 -22.14 11.89
N PHE A 192 -14.27 -23.10 11.02
CA PHE A 192 -14.26 -24.51 11.35
C PHE A 192 -13.21 -24.84 12.43
N VAL A 193 -11.98 -24.34 12.29
CA VAL A 193 -10.89 -24.59 13.26
C VAL A 193 -11.16 -23.96 14.63
N VAL A 194 -11.73 -22.75 14.65
CA VAL A 194 -12.06 -22.02 15.89
C VAL A 194 -13.38 -22.50 16.50
N GLY A 195 -14.22 -23.20 15.73
CA GLY A 195 -15.54 -23.65 16.18
C GLY A 195 -16.58 -22.53 16.33
N ASN A 196 -16.35 -21.38 15.70
CA ASN A 196 -17.26 -20.22 15.75
C ASN A 196 -17.72 -19.85 14.33
N PRO A 197 -18.97 -20.15 13.93
CA PRO A 197 -19.49 -19.87 12.59
C PRO A 197 -19.69 -18.37 12.30
N ASP A 198 -19.80 -17.53 13.33
CA ASP A 198 -19.99 -16.09 13.19
C ASP A 198 -18.67 -15.31 13.11
N LEU A 199 -17.53 -16.00 13.18
CA LEU A 199 -16.22 -15.38 13.12
C LEU A 199 -15.97 -14.80 11.73
N SER A 200 -15.69 -13.50 11.65
CA SER A 200 -15.26 -12.85 10.43
C SER A 200 -13.85 -12.28 10.58
N LEU A 201 -12.94 -12.70 9.69
CA LEU A 201 -11.57 -12.19 9.66
C LEU A 201 -11.52 -10.69 9.35
N LYS A 202 -12.60 -10.13 8.77
CA LYS A 202 -12.73 -8.70 8.48
C LYS A 202 -13.30 -7.89 9.65
N ALA A 203 -13.86 -8.55 10.68
CA ALA A 203 -14.60 -7.88 11.74
C ALA A 203 -13.73 -7.16 12.77
N SER A 204 -12.46 -7.56 12.92
CA SER A 204 -11.59 -6.97 13.93
C SER A 204 -10.26 -6.51 13.35
N THR A 205 -9.78 -5.36 13.83
CA THR A 205 -8.49 -4.80 13.42
C THR A 205 -7.32 -5.78 13.60
N PRO A 206 -7.19 -6.55 14.71
CA PRO A 206 -6.09 -7.50 14.86
C PRO A 206 -6.12 -8.64 13.82
N MET A 207 -7.30 -9.13 13.46
CA MET A 207 -7.43 -10.18 12.44
C MET A 207 -7.05 -9.67 11.06
N VAL A 208 -7.50 -8.49 10.70
CA VAL A 208 -7.11 -7.82 9.43
C VAL A 208 -5.59 -7.62 9.38
N TRP A 209 -4.97 -7.19 10.48
CA TRP A 209 -3.52 -7.06 10.59
C TRP A 209 -2.80 -8.40 10.37
N ALA A 210 -3.26 -9.46 11.02
CA ALA A 210 -2.69 -10.80 10.85
C ALA A 210 -2.75 -11.25 9.39
N VAL A 211 -3.89 -11.06 8.72
CA VAL A 211 -4.06 -11.41 7.30
C VAL A 211 -3.09 -10.61 6.41
N ILE A 212 -2.99 -9.29 6.61
CA ILE A 212 -2.10 -8.43 5.81
C ILE A 212 -0.63 -8.82 6.02
N LEU A 213 -0.22 -9.09 7.26
CA LEU A 213 1.14 -9.51 7.59
C LEU A 213 1.48 -10.86 6.96
N ILE A 214 0.63 -11.86 7.10
CA ILE A 214 0.83 -13.22 6.54
C ILE A 214 0.91 -13.13 5.01
N TYR A 215 0.00 -12.39 4.38
CA TYR A 215 0.02 -12.19 2.93
C TYR A 215 1.29 -11.47 2.47
N GLY A 216 1.68 -10.40 3.15
CA GLY A 216 2.87 -9.63 2.81
C GLY A 216 4.16 -10.45 2.94
N ILE A 217 4.28 -11.24 4.02
CA ILE A 217 5.42 -12.15 4.21
C ILE A 217 5.45 -13.19 3.09
N TRP A 218 4.34 -13.87 2.81
CA TRP A 218 4.24 -14.86 1.76
C TRP A 218 4.59 -14.31 0.38
N HIS A 219 4.11 -13.11 0.06
CA HIS A 219 4.31 -12.48 -1.25
C HIS A 219 5.74 -12.00 -1.49
N VAL A 220 6.44 -11.52 -0.44
CA VAL A 220 7.79 -10.94 -0.57
C VAL A 220 8.92 -11.94 -0.28
N THR A 221 8.65 -13.02 0.44
CA THR A 221 9.63 -14.07 0.77
C THR A 221 10.38 -14.62 -0.46
N PRO A 222 9.76 -14.86 -1.63
CA PRO A 222 10.46 -15.32 -2.83
C PRO A 222 11.61 -14.41 -3.27
N PHE A 223 11.44 -13.10 -3.14
CA PHE A 223 12.52 -12.16 -3.47
C PHE A 223 13.72 -12.34 -2.56
N ALA A 224 13.52 -12.41 -1.25
CA ALA A 224 14.57 -12.66 -0.28
C ALA A 224 15.24 -14.02 -0.53
N MET A 225 14.46 -15.05 -0.82
CA MET A 225 14.95 -16.38 -1.15
C MET A 225 15.90 -16.38 -2.36
N ILE A 226 15.54 -15.70 -3.46
CA ILE A 226 16.43 -15.62 -4.63
C ILE A 226 17.75 -14.93 -4.28
N VAL A 227 17.69 -13.80 -3.56
CA VAL A 227 18.89 -13.05 -3.17
C VAL A 227 19.80 -13.91 -2.30
N PHE A 228 19.29 -14.59 -1.29
CA PHE A 228 20.08 -15.48 -0.45
C PHE A 228 20.58 -16.71 -1.22
N TYR A 229 19.76 -17.31 -2.06
CA TYR A 229 20.17 -18.45 -2.86
C TYR A 229 21.30 -18.08 -3.83
N ALA A 230 21.20 -16.93 -4.51
CA ALA A 230 22.27 -16.42 -5.37
C ALA A 230 23.56 -16.16 -4.55
N GLY A 231 23.44 -15.59 -3.35
CA GLY A 231 24.56 -15.38 -2.44
C GLY A 231 25.23 -16.69 -2.06
N LEU A 232 24.45 -17.73 -1.70
CA LEU A 232 24.99 -19.06 -1.35
C LEU A 232 25.77 -19.71 -2.51
N GLN A 233 25.38 -19.45 -3.76
CA GLN A 233 26.11 -19.98 -4.93
C GLN A 233 27.45 -19.29 -5.17
N THR A 234 27.71 -18.14 -4.58
CA THR A 234 28.98 -17.40 -4.73
C THR A 234 30.03 -17.75 -3.66
N VAL A 235 29.62 -18.48 -2.62
CA VAL A 235 30.57 -18.89 -1.53
C VAL A 235 31.44 -20.02 -2.03
N PRO A 236 32.79 -19.86 -2.01
CA PRO A 236 33.74 -20.93 -2.37
C PRO A 236 33.59 -22.14 -1.44
N SER A 237 33.76 -23.34 -1.99
CA SER A 237 33.69 -24.60 -1.23
C SER A 237 34.66 -24.64 -0.03
N ASP A 238 35.83 -24.03 -0.18
CA ASP A 238 36.87 -23.99 0.87
C ASP A 238 36.43 -23.24 2.15
N GLN A 239 35.43 -22.33 2.04
CA GLN A 239 34.86 -21.62 3.19
C GLN A 239 33.73 -22.39 3.87
N ILE A 240 33.18 -23.39 3.20
CA ILE A 240 32.10 -24.21 3.75
C ILE A 240 32.65 -25.38 4.58
N GLU A 241 33.91 -25.82 4.28
CA GLU A 241 34.60 -26.93 4.94
C GLU A 241 35.41 -26.50 6.17
N ALA A 242 35.60 -25.19 6.39
CA ALA A 242 36.33 -24.62 7.52
C ALA A 242 35.45 -24.40 8.73
#